data_3bf102d060788f949529f37e0f9b6b9e
#
_entry.id   3bf102d060788f949529f37e0f9b6b9e
#
_cell.length_a   1.000
_cell.length_b   1.000
_cell.length_c   1.000
_cell.angle_alpha   90.00
_cell.angle_beta   90.00
_cell.angle_gamma   90.00
#
_symmetry.space_group_name_H-M   'P 1'
#
loop_
_entity.id
_entity.type
_entity.pdbx_description
1 polymer ?
#
loop_
_entity_poly.entity_id
_entity_poly.type
_entity_poly.pdbx_seq_one_letter_code
_entity_poly.pdbx_strand_id
1 'polypeptide(L)'
;MRLIVTGAAGVLGSELIGQTLRADPQAEIVAVTRQSQALTQRWQGYAHITCCAWDELERLPLADGDVIVHGAFPRQENGQELTEALALTGALLKKAGTSGKEIAWVDISSRSVYGQNERTPWTETTELMPASPYALAKAAQELLTRQAAEAYGFRYTVLRMAGLIGVGMEARLVSQMTMRAIQDRALTVMGGEQQFAMLDIRDAAAGLRALLRKDPAEWRPLYNFGAEKATRLKDIAPIIQQEARRLYGWRVSITRQKRDAVLIDEMDSSLFYTQMGWRPQYTLADTVDWLLETYTGAAKQ
;
A
#
# COMPACT_ATOMS: atom_id res chain seq x y z
N MET A 1 10.13 -20.47 -3.70
CA MET A 1 8.94 -19.62 -3.37
C MET A 1 8.53 -18.89 -4.63
N ARG A 2 7.32 -19.13 -5.11
CA ARG A 2 6.72 -18.36 -6.20
C ARG A 2 5.80 -17.29 -5.60
N LEU A 3 5.95 -16.05 -6.05
CA LEU A 3 5.16 -14.91 -5.57
C LEU A 3 4.00 -14.62 -6.52
N ILE A 4 2.77 -14.68 -6.04
CA ILE A 4 1.57 -14.35 -6.80
C ILE A 4 1.06 -12.99 -6.29
N VAL A 5 1.11 -11.95 -7.14
CA VAL A 5 0.72 -10.59 -6.76
C VAL A 5 -0.57 -10.22 -7.48
N THR A 6 -1.66 -10.08 -6.74
CA THR A 6 -2.89 -9.53 -7.30
C THR A 6 -2.89 -7.99 -7.16
N GLY A 7 -3.46 -7.29 -8.13
CA GLY A 7 -3.29 -5.85 -8.22
C GLY A 7 -1.90 -5.43 -8.69
N ALA A 8 -1.24 -6.29 -9.46
CA ALA A 8 0.12 -6.12 -9.94
C ALA A 8 0.34 -4.85 -10.80
N ALA A 9 -0.71 -4.34 -11.47
CA ALA A 9 -0.68 -3.07 -12.19
C ALA A 9 -0.83 -1.85 -11.28
N GLY A 10 -1.25 -2.04 -10.04
CA GLY A 10 -1.33 -0.97 -9.03
C GLY A 10 0.05 -0.49 -8.59
N VAL A 11 0.10 0.69 -7.97
CA VAL A 11 1.36 1.33 -7.56
C VAL A 11 2.16 0.42 -6.62
N LEU A 12 1.51 -0.13 -5.57
CA LEU A 12 2.17 -1.03 -4.61
C LEU A 12 2.61 -2.35 -5.27
N GLY A 13 1.72 -2.99 -6.03
CA GLY A 13 2.05 -4.26 -6.71
C GLY A 13 3.21 -4.11 -7.68
N SER A 14 3.18 -3.04 -8.49
CA SER A 14 4.27 -2.74 -9.43
C SER A 14 5.60 -2.45 -8.74
N GLU A 15 5.59 -1.69 -7.63
CA GLU A 15 6.82 -1.39 -6.90
C GLU A 15 7.37 -2.64 -6.19
N LEU A 16 6.49 -3.46 -5.59
CA LEU A 16 6.87 -4.74 -4.99
C LEU A 16 7.56 -5.66 -6.02
N ILE A 17 6.93 -5.85 -7.18
CA ILE A 17 7.48 -6.65 -8.27
C ILE A 17 8.83 -6.09 -8.73
N GLY A 18 8.90 -4.77 -8.99
CA GLY A 18 10.12 -4.12 -9.43
C GLY A 18 11.27 -4.27 -8.43
N GLN A 19 11.03 -4.08 -7.14
CA GLN A 19 12.05 -4.28 -6.11
C GLN A 19 12.45 -5.76 -5.96
N THR A 20 11.51 -6.68 -6.12
CA THR A 20 11.80 -8.13 -6.06
C THR A 20 12.72 -8.53 -7.21
N LEU A 21 12.41 -8.13 -8.43
CA LEU A 21 13.21 -8.42 -9.61
C LEU A 21 14.60 -7.75 -9.61
N ARG A 22 14.70 -6.53 -9.06
CA ARG A 22 16.00 -5.87 -8.86
C ARG A 22 16.92 -6.61 -7.90
N ALA A 23 16.33 -7.25 -6.88
CA ALA A 23 17.10 -7.99 -5.88
C ALA A 23 17.38 -9.44 -6.30
N ASP A 24 16.46 -10.05 -7.03
CA ASP A 24 16.56 -11.40 -7.59
C ASP A 24 15.89 -11.44 -8.96
N PRO A 25 16.68 -11.28 -10.05
CA PRO A 25 16.15 -11.35 -11.41
C PRO A 25 15.57 -12.71 -11.80
N GLN A 26 15.83 -13.76 -11.01
CA GLN A 26 15.31 -15.11 -11.22
C GLN A 26 14.06 -15.42 -10.38
N ALA A 27 13.55 -14.44 -9.62
CA ALA A 27 12.35 -14.63 -8.81
C ALA A 27 11.16 -15.04 -9.68
N GLU A 28 10.50 -16.14 -9.31
CA GLU A 28 9.28 -16.59 -9.97
C GLU A 28 8.10 -15.74 -9.51
N ILE A 29 7.51 -14.98 -10.43
CA ILE A 29 6.40 -14.07 -10.13
C ILE A 29 5.23 -14.31 -11.06
N VAL A 30 4.02 -14.39 -10.50
CA VAL A 30 2.76 -14.32 -11.24
C VAL A 30 2.12 -12.97 -10.95
N ALA A 31 2.12 -12.09 -11.93
CA ALA A 31 1.57 -10.75 -11.87
C ALA A 31 0.11 -10.74 -12.35
N VAL A 32 -0.84 -10.63 -11.44
CA VAL A 32 -2.27 -10.74 -11.74
C VAL A 32 -2.93 -9.37 -11.83
N THR A 33 -3.58 -9.10 -12.96
CA THR A 33 -4.26 -7.82 -13.24
C THR A 33 -5.44 -7.99 -14.20
N ARG A 34 -6.30 -6.99 -14.29
CA ARG A 34 -7.35 -6.92 -15.33
C ARG A 34 -6.78 -6.62 -16.73
N GLN A 35 -5.63 -5.98 -16.81
CA GLN A 35 -4.97 -5.55 -18.06
C GLN A 35 -3.59 -6.20 -18.18
N SER A 36 -3.57 -7.51 -18.48
CA SER A 36 -2.34 -8.30 -18.52
C SER A 36 -1.35 -7.83 -19.60
N GLN A 37 -1.82 -7.38 -20.77
CA GLN A 37 -0.97 -6.93 -21.87
C GLN A 37 -0.02 -5.79 -21.51
N ALA A 38 -0.51 -4.76 -20.79
CA ALA A 38 0.31 -3.64 -20.35
C ALA A 38 1.42 -4.08 -19.38
N LEU A 39 1.13 -5.06 -18.51
CA LEU A 39 2.13 -5.65 -17.62
C LEU A 39 3.15 -6.50 -18.38
N THR A 40 2.71 -7.26 -19.36
CA THR A 40 3.62 -8.07 -20.20
C THR A 40 4.66 -7.19 -20.89
N GLN A 41 4.25 -6.05 -21.44
CA GLN A 41 5.19 -5.07 -22.02
C GLN A 41 6.16 -4.49 -20.98
N ARG A 42 5.66 -4.16 -19.79
CA ARG A 42 6.48 -3.60 -18.72
C ARG A 42 7.57 -4.55 -18.23
N TRP A 43 7.29 -5.84 -18.19
CA TRP A 43 8.17 -6.86 -17.61
C TRP A 43 8.78 -7.82 -18.66
N GLN A 44 8.67 -7.51 -19.94
CA GLN A 44 9.13 -8.38 -21.04
C GLN A 44 10.61 -8.79 -21.00
N GLY A 45 11.44 -8.08 -20.21
CA GLY A 45 12.86 -8.40 -20.02
C GLY A 45 13.15 -9.47 -18.96
N TYR A 46 12.12 -9.97 -18.25
CA TYR A 46 12.26 -10.92 -17.15
C TYR A 46 11.61 -12.25 -17.52
N ALA A 47 12.42 -13.32 -17.65
CA ALA A 47 11.96 -14.62 -18.12
C ALA A 47 11.05 -15.37 -17.12
N HIS A 48 11.14 -15.06 -15.81
CA HIS A 48 10.44 -15.77 -14.75
C HIS A 48 9.20 -15.01 -14.21
N ILE A 49 8.74 -14.00 -14.95
CA ILE A 49 7.48 -13.33 -14.66
C ILE A 49 6.40 -13.77 -15.64
N THR A 50 5.28 -14.25 -15.08
CA THR A 50 4.06 -14.56 -15.85
C THR A 50 3.02 -13.51 -15.56
N CYS A 51 2.52 -12.83 -16.60
CA CYS A 51 1.40 -11.91 -16.48
C CYS A 51 0.10 -12.68 -16.76
N CYS A 52 -0.84 -12.59 -15.81
CA CYS A 52 -2.07 -13.37 -15.81
C CYS A 52 -3.28 -12.43 -15.66
N ALA A 53 -4.31 -12.65 -16.46
CA ALA A 53 -5.58 -11.98 -16.27
C ALA A 53 -6.39 -12.67 -15.13
N TRP A 54 -7.44 -11.99 -14.65
CA TRP A 54 -8.22 -12.51 -13.52
C TRP A 54 -8.93 -13.84 -13.80
N ASP A 55 -9.49 -13.99 -14.99
CA ASP A 55 -10.17 -15.20 -15.45
C ASP A 55 -9.19 -16.37 -15.65
N GLU A 56 -7.93 -16.08 -15.95
CA GLU A 56 -6.85 -17.05 -16.04
C GLU A 56 -6.38 -17.52 -14.65
N LEU A 57 -6.49 -16.66 -13.62
CA LEU A 57 -6.08 -16.99 -12.27
C LEU A 57 -6.83 -18.19 -11.69
N GLU A 58 -8.10 -18.37 -12.03
CA GLU A 58 -8.88 -19.56 -11.63
C GLU A 58 -8.27 -20.85 -12.13
N ARG A 59 -7.62 -20.83 -13.30
CA ARG A 59 -6.98 -21.98 -13.94
C ARG A 59 -5.51 -22.15 -13.56
N LEU A 60 -4.89 -21.12 -12.95
CA LEU A 60 -3.49 -21.17 -12.54
C LEU A 60 -3.30 -22.28 -11.49
N PRO A 61 -2.44 -23.29 -11.75
CA PRO A 61 -2.14 -24.30 -10.74
C PRO A 61 -1.34 -23.67 -9.61
N LEU A 62 -1.76 -23.89 -8.36
CA LEU A 62 -1.00 -23.52 -7.17
C LEU A 62 0.00 -24.62 -6.81
N ALA A 63 1.12 -24.25 -6.22
CA ALA A 63 2.19 -25.13 -5.79
C ALA A 63 2.53 -24.93 -4.31
N ASP A 64 3.17 -25.91 -3.70
CA ASP A 64 3.65 -25.79 -2.33
C ASP A 64 4.70 -24.67 -2.24
N GLY A 65 4.59 -23.83 -1.23
CA GLY A 65 5.45 -22.66 -1.04
C GLY A 65 5.04 -21.42 -1.85
N ASP A 66 3.88 -21.44 -2.54
CA ASP A 66 3.34 -20.22 -3.14
C ASP A 66 2.94 -19.20 -2.07
N VAL A 67 3.30 -17.95 -2.31
CA VAL A 67 2.86 -16.82 -1.48
C VAL A 67 1.99 -15.89 -2.31
N ILE A 68 0.75 -15.67 -1.87
CA ILE A 68 -0.20 -14.78 -2.52
C ILE A 68 -0.22 -13.44 -1.79
N VAL A 69 0.18 -12.36 -2.45
CA VAL A 69 -0.01 -10.98 -1.96
C VAL A 69 -1.24 -10.40 -2.62
N HIS A 70 -2.31 -10.31 -1.83
CA HIS A 70 -3.61 -9.85 -2.32
C HIS A 70 -3.77 -8.34 -2.15
N GLY A 71 -3.41 -7.59 -3.20
CA GLY A 71 -3.51 -6.13 -3.25
C GLY A 71 -4.58 -5.60 -4.21
N ALA A 72 -5.30 -6.48 -4.90
CA ALA A 72 -6.35 -6.08 -5.84
C ALA A 72 -7.64 -5.73 -5.10
N PHE A 73 -7.84 -4.46 -4.87
CA PHE A 73 -9.08 -3.95 -4.28
C PHE A 73 -9.37 -2.54 -4.82
N PRO A 74 -10.62 -2.22 -5.21
CA PRO A 74 -10.96 -0.89 -5.70
C PRO A 74 -10.83 0.15 -4.60
N ARG A 75 -10.42 1.35 -4.98
CA ARG A 75 -10.33 2.48 -4.02
C ARG A 75 -11.56 3.40 -4.07
N GLN A 76 -12.46 3.16 -5.03
CA GLN A 76 -13.69 3.90 -5.17
C GLN A 76 -14.72 3.38 -4.19
N GLU A 77 -15.59 4.26 -3.72
CA GLU A 77 -16.68 3.91 -2.79
C GLU A 77 -17.94 3.43 -3.53
N ASN A 78 -17.78 2.83 -4.70
CA ASN A 78 -18.87 2.24 -5.46
C ASN A 78 -19.22 0.87 -4.87
N GLY A 79 -20.42 0.73 -4.35
CA GLY A 79 -20.89 -0.49 -3.68
C GLY A 79 -20.83 -1.74 -4.56
N GLN A 80 -21.09 -1.62 -5.86
CA GLN A 80 -20.98 -2.75 -6.79
C GLN A 80 -19.54 -3.24 -6.92
N GLU A 81 -18.59 -2.34 -7.18
CA GLU A 81 -17.16 -2.70 -7.30
C GLU A 81 -16.61 -3.30 -6.01
N LEU A 82 -17.04 -2.79 -4.84
CA LEU A 82 -16.64 -3.33 -3.54
C LEU A 82 -17.19 -4.75 -3.33
N THR A 83 -18.45 -5.01 -3.73
CA THR A 83 -19.07 -6.34 -3.65
C THR A 83 -18.37 -7.33 -4.57
N GLU A 84 -18.07 -6.93 -5.79
CA GLU A 84 -17.33 -7.76 -6.75
C GLU A 84 -15.91 -8.09 -6.22
N ALA A 85 -15.23 -7.12 -5.61
CA ALA A 85 -13.91 -7.33 -5.01
C ALA A 85 -13.94 -8.32 -3.83
N LEU A 86 -14.98 -8.24 -2.98
CA LEU A 86 -15.14 -9.21 -1.89
C LEU A 86 -15.46 -10.61 -2.40
N ALA A 87 -16.33 -10.73 -3.43
CA ALA A 87 -16.64 -12.00 -4.06
C ALA A 87 -15.39 -12.65 -4.67
N LEU A 88 -14.58 -11.85 -5.35
CA LEU A 88 -13.31 -12.28 -5.91
C LEU A 88 -12.32 -12.72 -4.84
N THR A 89 -12.20 -11.94 -3.76
CA THR A 89 -11.37 -12.32 -2.59
C THR A 89 -11.80 -13.67 -2.04
N GLY A 90 -13.11 -13.87 -1.84
CA GLY A 90 -13.67 -15.16 -1.37
C GLY A 90 -13.36 -16.33 -2.32
N ALA A 91 -13.47 -16.12 -3.63
CA ALA A 91 -13.14 -17.14 -4.63
C ALA A 91 -11.66 -17.55 -4.58
N LEU A 92 -10.75 -16.56 -4.45
CA LEU A 92 -9.32 -16.81 -4.34
C LEU A 92 -8.94 -17.51 -3.04
N LEU A 93 -9.51 -17.10 -1.92
CA LEU A 93 -9.31 -17.74 -0.61
C LEU A 93 -9.78 -19.22 -0.66
N LYS A 94 -10.93 -19.47 -1.27
CA LYS A 94 -11.43 -20.84 -1.49
C LYS A 94 -10.45 -21.64 -2.36
N LYS A 95 -9.99 -21.07 -3.49
CA LYS A 95 -9.01 -21.71 -4.37
C LYS A 95 -7.72 -22.05 -3.63
N ALA A 96 -7.16 -21.13 -2.87
CA ALA A 96 -5.97 -21.35 -2.05
C ALA A 96 -6.21 -22.49 -1.04
N GLY A 97 -7.31 -22.42 -0.29
CA GLY A 97 -7.65 -23.40 0.75
C GLY A 97 -7.96 -24.80 0.25
N THR A 98 -8.60 -24.92 -0.93
CA THR A 98 -8.96 -26.23 -1.53
C THR A 98 -7.90 -26.80 -2.47
N SER A 99 -6.78 -26.11 -2.65
CA SER A 99 -5.69 -26.55 -3.55
C SER A 99 -4.96 -27.81 -3.08
N GLY A 100 -5.04 -28.14 -1.80
CA GLY A 100 -4.24 -29.19 -1.17
C GLY A 100 -2.75 -28.85 -1.09
N LYS A 101 -2.38 -27.56 -1.22
CA LYS A 101 -1.01 -27.07 -1.24
C LYS A 101 -0.72 -26.21 -0.02
N GLU A 102 0.56 -26.17 0.40
CA GLU A 102 1.02 -25.27 1.44
C GLU A 102 1.13 -23.84 0.89
N ILE A 103 0.08 -23.05 1.07
CA ILE A 103 -0.02 -21.67 0.60
C ILE A 103 0.14 -20.71 1.78
N ALA A 104 0.81 -19.57 1.54
CA ALA A 104 0.79 -18.43 2.43
C ALA A 104 0.07 -17.24 1.79
N TRP A 105 -0.66 -16.47 2.62
CA TRP A 105 -1.51 -15.37 2.17
C TRP A 105 -1.17 -14.08 2.88
N VAL A 106 -0.89 -13.02 2.12
CA VAL A 106 -0.73 -11.66 2.63
C VAL A 106 -1.89 -10.81 2.13
N ASP A 107 -2.71 -10.35 3.06
CA ASP A 107 -3.87 -9.52 2.75
C ASP A 107 -3.52 -8.03 2.93
N ILE A 108 -3.65 -7.25 1.87
CA ILE A 108 -3.42 -5.80 1.93
C ILE A 108 -4.72 -5.11 2.36
N SER A 109 -4.83 -4.84 3.66
CA SER A 109 -5.90 -4.06 4.27
C SER A 109 -5.55 -2.57 4.35
N SER A 110 -6.23 -1.82 5.16
CA SER A 110 -6.12 -0.36 5.26
C SER A 110 -6.34 0.11 6.71
N ARG A 111 -5.60 1.13 7.12
CA ARG A 111 -5.86 1.85 8.37
C ARG A 111 -7.28 2.42 8.47
N SER A 112 -7.96 2.62 7.34
CA SER A 112 -9.33 3.15 7.32
C SER A 112 -10.34 2.27 8.09
N VAL A 113 -9.99 1.01 8.37
CA VAL A 113 -10.81 0.12 9.21
C VAL A 113 -10.94 0.61 10.65
N TYR A 114 -9.98 1.39 11.16
CA TYR A 114 -10.07 2.05 12.46
C TYR A 114 -11.05 3.22 12.46
N GLY A 115 -11.29 3.82 11.30
CA GLY A 115 -12.31 4.83 11.07
C GLY A 115 -12.13 6.06 11.94
N GLN A 116 -13.09 6.29 12.84
CA GLN A 116 -13.14 7.44 13.74
C GLN A 116 -12.79 7.08 15.20
N ASN A 117 -12.05 5.99 15.40
CA ASN A 117 -11.62 5.63 16.73
C ASN A 117 -10.64 6.69 17.26
N GLU A 118 -11.00 7.36 18.35
CA GLU A 118 -10.22 8.45 18.96
C GLU A 118 -9.04 7.96 19.81
N ARG A 119 -8.94 6.63 20.03
CA ARG A 119 -7.85 6.03 20.82
C ARG A 119 -6.59 5.86 19.96
N THR A 120 -5.88 6.93 19.75
CA THR A 120 -4.61 6.92 19.00
C THR A 120 -3.40 6.91 19.95
N PRO A 121 -2.23 6.36 19.52
CA PRO A 121 -2.03 5.65 18.24
C PRO A 121 -2.79 4.33 18.18
N TRP A 122 -3.34 4.01 16.99
CA TRP A 122 -4.00 2.73 16.77
C TRP A 122 -2.99 1.58 16.78
N THR A 123 -3.28 0.59 17.61
CA THR A 123 -2.55 -0.68 17.65
C THR A 123 -3.35 -1.77 16.94
N GLU A 124 -2.77 -2.95 16.78
CA GLU A 124 -3.45 -4.11 16.18
C GLU A 124 -4.68 -4.55 16.98
N THR A 125 -4.74 -4.23 18.27
CA THR A 125 -5.85 -4.54 19.16
C THR A 125 -6.90 -3.43 19.24
N THR A 126 -6.69 -2.28 18.60
CA THR A 126 -7.65 -1.20 18.55
C THR A 126 -8.92 -1.64 17.84
N GLU A 127 -10.07 -1.35 18.45
CA GLU A 127 -11.40 -1.67 17.92
C GLU A 127 -11.62 -1.01 16.55
N LEU A 128 -12.23 -1.75 15.62
CA LEU A 128 -12.56 -1.25 14.31
C LEU A 128 -13.82 -0.40 14.35
N MET A 129 -13.76 0.78 13.72
CA MET A 129 -14.88 1.72 13.58
C MET A 129 -14.98 2.23 12.14
N PRO A 130 -15.14 1.36 11.14
CA PRO A 130 -15.13 1.74 9.73
C PRO A 130 -16.22 2.74 9.42
N ALA A 131 -15.85 3.91 8.90
CA ALA A 131 -16.75 5.04 8.68
C ALA A 131 -17.08 5.30 7.19
N SER A 132 -16.62 4.43 6.28
CA SER A 132 -16.94 4.53 4.85
C SER A 132 -17.22 3.16 4.25
N PRO A 133 -17.91 3.07 3.08
CA PRO A 133 -18.13 1.81 2.37
C PRO A 133 -16.82 1.06 2.09
N TYR A 134 -15.77 1.76 1.68
CA TYR A 134 -14.45 1.18 1.47
C TYR A 134 -13.86 0.59 2.76
N ALA A 135 -13.93 1.32 3.87
CA ALA A 135 -13.41 0.86 5.17
C ALA A 135 -14.15 -0.39 5.66
N LEU A 136 -15.50 -0.41 5.51
CA LEU A 136 -16.32 -1.55 5.86
C LEU A 136 -15.99 -2.78 5.00
N ALA A 137 -15.82 -2.58 3.70
CA ALA A 137 -15.43 -3.65 2.78
C ALA A 137 -14.03 -4.21 3.10
N LYS A 138 -13.08 -3.34 3.51
CA LYS A 138 -11.76 -3.79 3.99
C LYS A 138 -11.85 -4.59 5.29
N ALA A 139 -12.67 -4.18 6.24
CA ALA A 139 -12.91 -4.96 7.46
C ALA A 139 -13.55 -6.33 7.14
N ALA A 140 -14.48 -6.38 6.19
CA ALA A 140 -15.07 -7.63 5.70
C ALA A 140 -14.02 -8.53 5.02
N GLN A 141 -13.10 -7.96 4.23
CA GLN A 141 -11.98 -8.68 3.60
C GLN A 141 -11.09 -9.33 4.68
N GLU A 142 -10.70 -8.60 5.73
CA GLU A 142 -9.92 -9.15 6.85
C GLU A 142 -10.63 -10.35 7.50
N LEU A 143 -11.95 -10.23 7.72
CA LEU A 143 -12.75 -11.31 8.29
C LEU A 143 -12.80 -12.53 7.38
N LEU A 144 -13.03 -12.35 6.07
CA LEU A 144 -13.03 -13.44 5.09
C LEU A 144 -11.69 -14.16 5.05
N THR A 145 -10.58 -13.42 5.06
CA THR A 145 -9.23 -13.98 5.08
C THR A 145 -8.99 -14.85 6.31
N ARG A 146 -9.34 -14.32 7.49
CA ARG A 146 -9.22 -15.07 8.74
C ARG A 146 -10.06 -16.34 8.75
N GLN A 147 -11.32 -16.24 8.39
CA GLN A 147 -12.23 -17.39 8.38
C GLN A 147 -11.81 -18.48 7.39
N ALA A 148 -11.32 -18.09 6.21
CA ALA A 148 -10.78 -19.03 5.24
C ALA A 148 -9.51 -19.71 5.76
N ALA A 149 -8.59 -18.96 6.37
CA ALA A 149 -7.37 -19.51 6.95
C ALA A 149 -7.66 -20.50 8.08
N GLU A 150 -8.61 -20.18 8.96
CA GLU A 150 -9.08 -21.08 10.04
C GLU A 150 -9.73 -22.36 9.46
N ALA A 151 -10.55 -22.22 8.41
CA ALA A 151 -11.27 -23.36 7.81
C ALA A 151 -10.37 -24.30 7.00
N TYR A 152 -9.36 -23.76 6.31
CA TYR A 152 -8.51 -24.52 5.38
C TYR A 152 -7.08 -24.75 5.90
N GLY A 153 -6.66 -24.10 6.97
CA GLY A 153 -5.37 -24.36 7.62
C GLY A 153 -4.16 -23.71 6.94
N PHE A 154 -4.33 -22.72 6.04
CA PHE A 154 -3.19 -22.03 5.42
C PHE A 154 -2.66 -20.87 6.29
N ARG A 155 -1.39 -20.51 6.09
CA ARG A 155 -0.76 -19.37 6.78
C ARG A 155 -1.20 -18.05 6.19
N TYR A 156 -1.46 -17.05 7.04
CA TYR A 156 -1.86 -15.73 6.57
C TYR A 156 -1.35 -14.60 7.46
N THR A 157 -1.34 -13.42 6.89
CA THR A 157 -1.23 -12.15 7.63
C THR A 157 -2.02 -11.06 6.93
N VAL A 158 -2.60 -10.18 7.72
CA VAL A 158 -3.27 -8.96 7.27
C VAL A 158 -2.36 -7.77 7.56
N LEU A 159 -2.18 -6.90 6.58
CA LEU A 159 -1.43 -5.65 6.72
C LEU A 159 -2.38 -4.45 6.66
N ARG A 160 -2.68 -3.81 7.80
CA ARG A 160 -3.41 -2.55 7.85
C ARG A 160 -2.48 -1.43 7.45
N MET A 161 -2.50 -1.08 6.18
CA MET A 161 -1.56 -0.12 5.61
C MET A 161 -1.95 1.32 5.92
N ALA A 162 -0.95 2.14 6.25
CA ALA A 162 -1.03 3.59 6.30
C ALA A 162 -1.36 4.20 4.92
N GLY A 163 -1.61 5.49 4.88
CA GLY A 163 -1.77 6.21 3.62
C GLY A 163 -0.47 6.18 2.81
N LEU A 164 -0.50 5.57 1.63
CA LEU A 164 0.68 5.53 0.76
C LEU A 164 0.90 6.87 0.07
N ILE A 165 2.17 7.28 -0.05
CA ILE A 165 2.62 8.47 -0.75
C ILE A 165 3.75 8.12 -1.73
N GLY A 166 3.88 8.89 -2.81
CA GLY A 166 4.91 8.68 -3.83
C GLY A 166 4.38 8.86 -5.24
N VAL A 167 5.23 8.59 -6.22
CA VAL A 167 4.89 8.64 -7.65
C VAL A 167 3.81 7.60 -7.99
N GLY A 168 2.86 7.95 -8.85
CA GLY A 168 1.69 7.14 -9.16
C GLY A 168 0.54 7.30 -8.15
N MET A 169 0.68 8.24 -7.19
CA MET A 169 -0.31 8.52 -6.14
C MET A 169 -0.88 9.95 -6.26
N GLU A 170 -1.14 10.41 -7.50
CA GLU A 170 -1.49 11.79 -7.85
C GLU A 170 -2.72 12.32 -7.10
N ALA A 171 -3.69 11.44 -6.81
CA ALA A 171 -4.89 11.79 -6.05
C ALA A 171 -4.64 11.97 -4.52
N ARG A 172 -3.41 11.75 -4.04
CA ARG A 172 -3.08 11.85 -2.62
C ARG A 172 -2.60 13.24 -2.23
N LEU A 173 -2.80 13.59 -0.94
CA LEU A 173 -2.55 14.92 -0.39
C LEU A 173 -1.15 15.46 -0.75
N VAL A 174 -0.11 14.70 -0.47
CA VAL A 174 1.29 15.14 -0.70
C VAL A 174 1.54 15.38 -2.19
N SER A 175 1.12 14.45 -3.06
CA SER A 175 1.26 14.60 -4.51
C SER A 175 0.49 15.80 -5.05
N GLN A 176 -0.76 16.00 -4.60
CA GLN A 176 -1.55 17.18 -5.00
C GLN A 176 -0.93 18.50 -4.55
N MET A 177 -0.44 18.55 -3.32
CA MET A 177 0.26 19.75 -2.83
C MET A 177 1.55 20.01 -3.61
N THR A 178 2.32 18.96 -3.92
CA THR A 178 3.54 19.09 -4.73
C THR A 178 3.22 19.59 -6.14
N MET A 179 2.20 19.04 -6.80
CA MET A 179 1.75 19.52 -8.12
C MET A 179 1.32 20.97 -8.10
N ARG A 180 0.59 21.42 -7.07
CA ARG A 180 0.23 22.84 -6.89
C ARG A 180 1.46 23.72 -6.68
N ALA A 181 2.44 23.26 -5.90
CA ALA A 181 3.69 23.99 -5.74
C ALA A 181 4.44 24.15 -7.08
N ILE A 182 4.36 23.15 -7.96
CA ILE A 182 4.94 23.20 -9.31
C ILE A 182 4.16 24.18 -10.21
N GLN A 183 2.84 24.13 -10.20
CA GLN A 183 1.98 24.88 -11.12
C GLN A 183 1.79 26.35 -10.68
N ASP A 184 1.39 26.53 -9.43
CA ASP A 184 0.90 27.82 -8.92
C ASP A 184 1.94 28.57 -8.09
N ARG A 185 3.04 27.94 -7.67
CA ARG A 185 4.00 28.46 -6.70
C ARG A 185 3.31 28.92 -5.38
N ALA A 186 2.18 28.32 -5.07
CA ALA A 186 1.36 28.66 -3.90
C ALA A 186 0.72 27.41 -3.30
N LEU A 187 0.65 27.36 -1.98
CA LEU A 187 -0.02 26.32 -1.21
C LEU A 187 -1.01 26.93 -0.24
N THR A 188 -2.21 26.37 -0.16
CA THR A 188 -3.18 26.71 0.86
C THR A 188 -3.37 25.53 1.81
N VAL A 189 -3.11 25.77 3.11
CA VAL A 189 -3.25 24.80 4.19
C VAL A 189 -4.53 25.11 4.95
N MET A 190 -5.49 24.18 4.90
CA MET A 190 -6.78 24.27 5.60
C MET A 190 -6.69 23.60 6.97
N GLY A 191 -6.63 24.37 8.05
CA GLY A 191 -6.35 23.90 9.41
C GLY A 191 -4.85 23.80 9.67
N GLY A 192 -4.35 22.59 9.95
CA GLY A 192 -2.90 22.36 10.14
C GLY A 192 -2.58 21.30 11.18
N GLU A 193 -3.44 21.10 12.18
CA GLU A 193 -3.23 20.13 13.26
C GLU A 193 -3.64 18.70 12.89
N GLN A 194 -4.30 18.52 11.73
CA GLN A 194 -4.61 17.18 11.22
C GLN A 194 -3.32 16.37 11.06
N GLN A 195 -3.34 15.15 11.57
CA GLN A 195 -2.23 14.21 11.49
C GLN A 195 -2.54 13.09 10.51
N PHE A 196 -1.53 12.65 9.79
CA PHE A 196 -1.65 11.61 8.77
C PHE A 196 -0.56 10.57 8.95
N ALA A 197 -0.96 9.31 9.21
CA ALA A 197 -0.06 8.19 9.06
C ALA A 197 0.18 7.96 7.56
N MET A 198 1.41 8.16 7.12
CA MET A 198 1.80 8.02 5.72
C MET A 198 3.00 7.10 5.60
N LEU A 199 3.14 6.42 4.46
CA LEU A 199 4.29 5.58 4.17
C LEU A 199 4.69 5.76 2.71
N ASP A 200 5.99 5.98 2.46
CA ASP A 200 6.51 6.03 1.09
C ASP A 200 6.29 4.67 0.40
N ILE A 201 5.86 4.71 -0.85
CA ILE A 201 5.55 3.49 -1.61
C ILE A 201 6.78 2.57 -1.77
N ARG A 202 7.99 3.14 -1.81
CA ARG A 202 9.25 2.39 -1.88
C ARG A 202 9.50 1.63 -0.57
N ASP A 203 9.21 2.27 0.56
CA ASP A 203 9.27 1.63 1.88
C ASP A 203 8.18 0.58 2.05
N ALA A 204 6.96 0.86 1.57
CA ALA A 204 5.88 -0.13 1.61
C ALA A 204 6.28 -1.43 0.88
N ALA A 205 6.87 -1.32 -0.31
CA ALA A 205 7.37 -2.47 -1.06
C ALA A 205 8.56 -3.14 -0.36
N ALA A 206 9.50 -2.37 0.20
CA ALA A 206 10.65 -2.90 0.92
C ALA A 206 10.24 -3.66 2.19
N GLY A 207 9.28 -3.14 2.95
CA GLY A 207 8.72 -3.81 4.12
C GLY A 207 7.96 -5.09 3.77
N LEU A 208 7.17 -5.09 2.69
CA LEU A 208 6.55 -6.31 2.17
C LEU A 208 7.63 -7.36 1.82
N ARG A 209 8.72 -6.96 1.17
CA ARG A 209 9.83 -7.87 0.90
C ARG A 209 10.52 -8.38 2.17
N ALA A 210 10.59 -7.56 3.21
CA ALA A 210 11.11 -8.01 4.51
C ALA A 210 10.21 -9.09 5.14
N LEU A 211 8.88 -8.92 5.06
CA LEU A 211 7.90 -9.93 5.47
C LEU A 211 8.05 -11.22 4.66
N LEU A 212 8.13 -11.13 3.34
CA LEU A 212 8.22 -12.28 2.43
C LEU A 212 9.53 -13.09 2.58
N ARG A 213 10.55 -12.56 3.23
CA ARG A 213 11.78 -13.29 3.58
C ARG A 213 11.68 -14.08 4.89
N LYS A 214 10.65 -13.86 5.68
CA LYS A 214 10.37 -14.61 6.91
C LYS A 214 9.58 -15.86 6.58
N ASP A 215 9.78 -16.89 7.38
CA ASP A 215 8.92 -18.07 7.32
C ASP A 215 7.47 -17.66 7.62
N PRO A 216 6.51 -18.01 6.77
CA PRO A 216 5.09 -17.75 7.03
C PRO A 216 4.59 -18.30 8.38
N ALA A 217 5.24 -19.31 8.94
CA ALA A 217 4.93 -19.83 10.27
C ALA A 217 5.24 -18.84 11.41
N GLU A 218 6.14 -17.88 11.16
CA GLU A 218 6.48 -16.82 12.11
C GLU A 218 5.55 -15.61 12.03
N TRP A 219 4.71 -15.50 10.98
CA TRP A 219 3.85 -14.35 10.80
C TRP A 219 2.76 -14.29 11.88
N ARG A 220 2.52 -13.09 12.39
CA ARG A 220 1.30 -12.84 13.15
C ARG A 220 0.12 -12.67 12.20
N PRO A 221 -1.10 -12.97 12.64
CA PRO A 221 -2.30 -12.81 11.81
C PRO A 221 -2.55 -11.38 11.34
N LEU A 222 -1.99 -10.39 12.02
CA LEU A 222 -2.25 -8.97 11.76
C LEU A 222 -1.05 -8.11 12.15
N TYR A 223 -0.76 -7.12 11.30
CA TYR A 223 0.15 -6.01 11.59
C TYR A 223 -0.43 -4.68 11.13
N ASN A 224 -0.16 -3.65 11.90
CA ASN A 224 -0.15 -2.29 11.42
C ASN A 224 1.12 -2.05 10.58
N PHE A 225 0.97 -1.36 9.44
CA PHE A 225 2.07 -1.17 8.52
C PHE A 225 2.08 0.27 7.98
N GLY A 226 2.87 1.14 8.59
CA GLY A 226 2.95 2.56 8.30
C GLY A 226 4.31 3.17 8.63
N ALA A 227 4.40 4.49 8.65
CA ALA A 227 5.57 5.21 9.13
C ALA A 227 5.63 5.21 10.66
N GLU A 228 6.82 5.49 11.21
CA GLU A 228 7.03 5.54 12.66
C GLU A 228 6.22 6.62 13.37
N LYS A 229 5.94 7.72 12.65
CA LYS A 229 5.21 8.89 13.19
C LYS A 229 4.25 9.44 12.16
N ALA A 230 3.12 9.92 12.65
CA ALA A 230 2.20 10.70 11.84
C ALA A 230 2.78 12.10 11.55
N THR A 231 2.47 12.64 10.37
CA THR A 231 2.89 13.98 9.96
C THR A 231 1.71 14.94 10.04
N ARG A 232 1.91 16.13 10.61
CA ARG A 232 0.88 17.16 10.66
C ARG A 232 0.78 17.89 9.32
N LEU A 233 -0.44 18.25 8.92
CA LEU A 233 -0.66 18.98 7.68
C LEU A 233 0.15 20.30 7.59
N LYS A 234 0.29 21.00 8.72
CA LYS A 234 1.07 22.25 8.79
C LYS A 234 2.57 22.06 8.51
N ASP A 235 3.09 20.83 8.66
CA ASP A 235 4.50 20.52 8.46
C ASP A 235 4.78 20.05 7.02
N ILE A 236 3.75 19.59 6.29
CA ILE A 236 3.89 19.12 4.90
C ILE A 236 4.24 20.29 3.95
N ALA A 237 3.50 21.41 4.02
CA ALA A 237 3.68 22.53 3.13
C ALA A 237 5.07 23.19 3.25
N PRO A 238 5.63 23.44 4.45
CA PRO A 238 7.01 23.91 4.61
C PRO A 238 8.06 22.97 4.02
N ILE A 239 7.89 21.65 4.13
CA ILE A 239 8.81 20.68 3.52
C ILE A 239 8.78 20.82 1.99
N ILE A 240 7.58 20.87 1.38
CA ILE A 240 7.46 21.08 -0.07
C ILE A 240 8.09 22.42 -0.50
N GLN A 241 7.85 23.49 0.25
CA GLN A 241 8.47 24.80 0.00
C GLN A 241 10.00 24.75 0.05
N GLN A 242 10.54 24.11 1.07
CA GLN A 242 11.98 23.97 1.28
C GLN A 242 12.63 23.18 0.12
N GLU A 243 12.06 22.03 -0.24
CA GLU A 243 12.63 21.17 -1.28
C GLU A 243 12.49 21.79 -2.68
N ALA A 244 11.38 22.46 -2.96
CA ALA A 244 11.20 23.23 -4.20
C ALA A 244 12.22 24.38 -4.32
N ARG A 245 12.55 25.03 -3.21
CA ARG A 245 13.60 26.05 -3.19
C ARG A 245 15.00 25.44 -3.35
N ARG A 246 15.27 24.34 -2.69
CA ARG A 246 16.57 23.64 -2.75
C ARG A 246 16.88 23.12 -4.15
N LEU A 247 15.91 22.45 -4.78
CA LEU A 247 16.12 21.79 -6.07
C LEU A 247 16.04 22.77 -7.26
N TYR A 248 15.14 23.75 -7.20
CA TYR A 248 14.80 24.58 -8.36
C TYR A 248 14.89 26.09 -8.11
N GLY A 249 15.25 26.52 -6.91
CA GLY A 249 15.26 27.96 -6.56
C GLY A 249 13.85 28.58 -6.47
N TRP A 250 12.79 27.80 -6.47
CA TRP A 250 11.42 28.31 -6.49
C TRP A 250 11.01 28.90 -5.15
N ARG A 251 10.27 30.01 -5.23
CA ARG A 251 9.60 30.61 -4.08
C ARG A 251 8.15 30.20 -4.08
N VAL A 252 7.79 29.25 -3.21
CA VAL A 252 6.41 28.79 -3.03
C VAL A 252 5.84 29.54 -1.83
N SER A 253 4.70 30.23 -2.02
CA SER A 253 3.98 30.90 -0.92
C SER A 253 3.10 29.91 -0.16
N ILE A 254 2.93 30.11 1.15
CA ILE A 254 2.05 29.30 1.98
C ILE A 254 1.01 30.20 2.64
N THR A 255 -0.26 29.95 2.39
CA THR A 255 -1.39 30.59 3.05
C THR A 255 -2.08 29.61 3.97
N ARG A 256 -2.42 30.04 5.20
CA ARG A 256 -3.14 29.22 6.18
C ARG A 256 -4.55 29.74 6.38
N GLN A 257 -5.52 28.85 6.34
CA GLN A 257 -6.92 29.14 6.64
C GLN A 257 -7.37 28.28 7.85
N LYS A 258 -8.19 28.85 8.72
CA LYS A 258 -8.70 28.14 9.89
C LYS A 258 -9.65 27.01 9.46
N ARG A 259 -9.56 25.89 10.14
CA ARG A 259 -10.50 24.77 10.06
C ARG A 259 -10.53 24.08 11.43
N ASP A 260 -11.71 23.93 11.99
CA ASP A 260 -11.90 23.44 13.37
C ASP A 260 -11.87 21.90 13.46
N ALA A 261 -11.99 21.18 12.33
CA ALA A 261 -11.94 19.72 12.35
C ALA A 261 -10.50 19.21 12.50
N VAL A 262 -10.24 18.48 13.57
CA VAL A 262 -8.97 17.78 13.81
C VAL A 262 -9.16 16.31 13.44
N LEU A 263 -8.46 15.85 12.41
CA LEU A 263 -8.32 14.44 12.10
C LEU A 263 -7.00 13.97 12.70
N ILE A 264 -7.03 13.00 13.60
CA ILE A 264 -5.83 12.34 14.12
C ILE A 264 -5.81 10.93 13.54
N ASP A 265 -4.84 10.71 12.67
CA ASP A 265 -4.61 9.47 11.96
C ASP A 265 -3.20 9.03 12.31
N GLU A 266 -3.07 8.35 13.43
CA GLU A 266 -1.80 7.88 13.98
C GLU A 266 -1.90 6.37 14.28
N MET A 267 -0.93 5.62 13.82
CA MET A 267 -0.90 4.17 13.89
C MET A 267 0.45 3.68 14.39
N ASP A 268 0.45 2.81 15.39
CA ASP A 268 1.66 2.15 15.88
C ASP A 268 1.98 0.93 15.00
N SER A 269 3.12 0.98 14.33
CA SER A 269 3.64 -0.12 13.49
C SER A 269 4.89 -0.77 14.09
N SER A 270 5.20 -0.52 15.36
CA SER A 270 6.41 -0.99 16.03
C SER A 270 6.51 -2.52 16.08
N LEU A 271 5.37 -3.21 16.14
CA LEU A 271 5.31 -4.66 16.11
C LEU A 271 5.86 -5.22 14.80
N PHE A 272 5.45 -4.64 13.66
CA PHE A 272 5.97 -5.02 12.34
C PHE A 272 7.48 -4.77 12.24
N TYR A 273 7.94 -3.60 12.66
CA TYR A 273 9.35 -3.24 12.61
C TYR A 273 10.23 -4.20 13.40
N THR A 274 9.82 -4.51 14.63
CA THR A 274 10.58 -5.39 15.52
C THR A 274 10.66 -6.80 14.97
N GLN A 275 9.54 -7.33 14.50
CA GLN A 275 9.48 -8.70 14.04
C GLN A 275 10.15 -8.90 12.67
N MET A 276 10.00 -7.93 11.77
CA MET A 276 10.63 -7.99 10.43
C MET A 276 12.11 -7.57 10.44
N GLY A 277 12.59 -6.91 11.51
CA GLY A 277 13.93 -6.31 11.52
C GLY A 277 14.07 -5.23 10.44
N TRP A 278 13.00 -4.51 10.15
CA TRP A 278 12.92 -3.52 9.09
C TRP A 278 12.28 -2.23 9.60
N ARG A 279 12.68 -1.10 9.03
CA ARG A 279 12.09 0.23 9.30
C ARG A 279 12.02 1.05 8.01
N PRO A 280 11.05 1.98 7.89
CA PRO A 280 11.02 2.95 6.81
C PRO A 280 12.32 3.74 6.74
N GLN A 281 12.79 4.02 5.52
CA GLN A 281 14.04 4.73 5.27
C GLN A 281 13.84 6.09 4.60
N TYR A 282 12.72 6.26 3.88
CA TYR A 282 12.43 7.50 3.19
C TYR A 282 11.67 8.46 4.09
N THR A 283 12.24 9.66 4.25
CA THR A 283 11.55 10.78 4.91
C THR A 283 10.51 11.40 3.98
N LEU A 284 9.63 12.25 4.52
CA LEU A 284 8.71 13.03 3.69
C LEU A 284 9.45 13.94 2.71
N ALA A 285 10.62 14.49 3.09
CA ALA A 285 11.46 15.28 2.20
C ALA A 285 11.95 14.46 1.01
N ASP A 286 12.44 13.23 1.22
CA ASP A 286 12.87 12.33 0.15
C ASP A 286 11.72 11.98 -0.81
N THR A 287 10.50 11.82 -0.27
CA THR A 287 9.31 11.60 -1.10
C THR A 287 8.97 12.83 -1.93
N VAL A 288 9.03 14.02 -1.32
CA VAL A 288 8.75 15.30 -2.00
C VAL A 288 9.78 15.57 -3.11
N ASP A 289 11.05 15.33 -2.86
CA ASP A 289 12.11 15.44 -3.87
C ASP A 289 11.82 14.58 -5.08
N TRP A 290 11.52 13.29 -4.84
CA TRP A 290 11.17 12.36 -5.91
C TRP A 290 9.92 12.80 -6.70
N LEU A 291 8.90 13.33 -6.02
CA LEU A 291 7.70 13.87 -6.67
C LEU A 291 8.03 15.11 -7.50
N LEU A 292 8.82 16.06 -6.96
CA LEU A 292 9.25 17.27 -7.67
C LEU A 292 10.02 16.91 -8.94
N GLU A 293 11.01 16.03 -8.85
CA GLU A 293 11.82 15.58 -9.99
C GLU A 293 10.96 14.90 -11.06
N THR A 294 10.07 13.98 -10.64
CA THR A 294 9.22 13.23 -11.56
C THR A 294 8.21 14.13 -12.26
N TYR A 295 7.53 15.02 -11.53
CA TYR A 295 6.47 15.85 -12.10
C TYR A 295 6.99 17.05 -12.90
N THR A 296 8.23 17.46 -12.70
CA THR A 296 8.88 18.47 -13.55
C THR A 296 9.52 17.88 -14.78
N GLY A 297 9.61 16.55 -14.88
CA GLY A 297 10.32 15.87 -15.98
C GLY A 297 11.83 15.83 -15.81
N ALA A 298 12.39 16.32 -14.71
CA ALA A 298 13.83 16.31 -14.43
C ALA A 298 14.42 14.90 -14.26
N ALA A 299 13.59 13.93 -13.88
CA ALA A 299 13.99 12.52 -13.74
C ALA A 299 14.24 11.80 -15.10
N LYS A 300 14.09 12.49 -16.24
CA LYS A 300 14.27 11.92 -17.59
C LYS A 300 15.57 12.32 -18.26
N GLN A 301 16.43 13.06 -17.58
CA GLN A 301 17.79 13.38 -18.03
C GLN A 301 18.81 12.60 -17.17
#